data_9a7409521709f20cc64917d849b4ae42
#
_entry.id   9a7409521709f20cc64917d849b4ae42
#
_cell.length_a   1.000
_cell.length_b   1.000
_cell.length_c   1.000
_cell.angle_alpha   90.00
_cell.angle_beta   90.00
_cell.angle_gamma   90.00
#
_symmetry.space_group_name_H-M   'P 1'
#
loop_
_entity.id
_entity.type
_entity.pdbx_description
1 polymer ?
#
loop_
_entity_poly.entity_id
_entity_poly.type
_entity_poly.pdbx_seq_one_letter_code
_entity_poly.pdbx_strand_id
1 'polypeptide(L)'
;MVLTVPMFLPTTAKEIEILGWDRPDIILITGDSYVDSPYVGISLIGKVLQNAGFRTAIIAQPHMDSDRDIARLGEPRLFWGISGGCVDSLVANYTASGKKRKTDDYTPGGLNNRRPDRALIQYANLVKRFFKNTVPIVLGGIEASLRRICHYDFWSDSIRRSILFDAKADFLVYGMGEKAVVELAEALRNGDPVHTIRGLCTISKEKITGFTEIPSFEEVRSDRHKLTEMFHTFYGNNDPLTAKGLFQKQDSRYLVQNPPQPYLTTEELDAVHDLVYARALHPYYRQFGDVKALDTIQFSIPTHRGCYGECSFCAISVHQGRTVRWRSEKSILQEAIRIVEMPEFKGTITDAGGPTGNMYGFECERKLKKGSCPDRRCLYPKICPNLKINHSPLIRLLKKLRGIKGVKRLFTASGIRYDLILSDKNNGRLYLKELVNFHVSGQLKIAPEHTEEPVLRLMGKPGSPSLLQFKKEFDALSKKSGKNQFLTYYLMAAHPGCTENHMRSLKRFTREKLKTTPRQVQIFTPTPSTYASLMYYTERNPLTGEKIFIEKSFRGREAQKNLVMQKEK
;
A
#
# COMPACT_ATOMS: atom_id res chain seq x y z
N MET A 1 -35.33 -16.49 -14.08
CA MET A 1 -35.04 -15.14 -13.60
C MET A 1 -33.54 -15.05 -13.41
N VAL A 2 -32.80 -14.43 -14.31
CA VAL A 2 -31.36 -14.24 -14.18
C VAL A 2 -31.19 -13.21 -13.06
N LEU A 3 -30.76 -13.66 -11.89
CA LEU A 3 -30.36 -12.76 -10.80
C LEU A 3 -29.16 -11.95 -11.32
N THR A 4 -29.41 -10.72 -11.74
CA THR A 4 -28.33 -9.78 -12.04
C THR A 4 -27.54 -9.58 -10.76
N VAL A 5 -26.27 -10.01 -10.76
CA VAL A 5 -25.35 -9.77 -9.64
C VAL A 5 -25.37 -8.28 -9.33
N PRO A 6 -25.69 -7.86 -8.11
CA PRO A 6 -25.78 -6.43 -7.79
C PRO A 6 -24.43 -5.77 -8.02
N MET A 7 -24.44 -4.58 -8.61
CA MET A 7 -23.23 -3.81 -8.92
C MET A 7 -22.42 -3.49 -7.67
N PHE A 8 -23.09 -3.21 -6.54
CA PHE A 8 -22.48 -3.03 -5.22
C PHE A 8 -22.69 -4.25 -4.33
N LEU A 9 -21.80 -4.48 -3.38
CA LEU A 9 -22.05 -5.38 -2.26
C LEU A 9 -23.05 -4.71 -1.28
N PRO A 10 -23.97 -5.45 -0.68
CA PRO A 10 -24.98 -4.88 0.20
C PRO A 10 -24.37 -4.25 1.45
N THR A 11 -24.97 -3.16 1.90
CA THR A 11 -24.57 -2.41 3.09
C THR A 11 -25.77 -2.05 3.98
N THR A 12 -27.00 -2.35 3.55
CA THR A 12 -28.24 -2.10 4.29
C THR A 12 -29.07 -3.36 4.44
N ALA A 13 -29.91 -3.43 5.48
CA ALA A 13 -30.84 -4.56 5.69
C ALA A 13 -31.80 -4.74 4.49
N LYS A 14 -32.27 -3.63 3.90
CA LYS A 14 -33.13 -3.66 2.70
C LYS A 14 -32.45 -4.33 1.51
N GLU A 15 -31.16 -4.11 1.31
CA GLU A 15 -30.39 -4.76 0.23
C GLU A 15 -30.23 -6.27 0.49
N ILE A 16 -30.04 -6.66 1.75
CA ILE A 16 -30.01 -8.08 2.16
C ILE A 16 -31.35 -8.76 1.86
N GLU A 17 -32.47 -8.10 2.21
CA GLU A 17 -33.82 -8.57 1.94
C GLU A 17 -34.11 -8.73 0.43
N ILE A 18 -33.75 -7.71 -0.39
CA ILE A 18 -33.88 -7.78 -1.85
C ILE A 18 -33.11 -8.95 -2.46
N LEU A 19 -31.94 -9.29 -1.89
CA LEU A 19 -31.14 -10.43 -2.32
C LEU A 19 -31.70 -11.78 -1.83
N GLY A 20 -32.74 -11.78 -1.01
CA GLY A 20 -33.31 -12.99 -0.43
C GLY A 20 -32.36 -13.69 0.55
N TRP A 21 -31.45 -12.94 1.18
CA TRP A 21 -30.56 -13.49 2.18
C TRP A 21 -31.19 -13.37 3.57
N ASP A 22 -31.16 -14.43 4.33
CA ASP A 22 -31.48 -14.40 5.76
C ASP A 22 -30.41 -13.66 6.55
N ARG A 23 -29.13 -13.86 6.19
CA ARG A 23 -27.97 -13.13 6.70
C ARG A 23 -26.73 -13.29 5.79
N PRO A 24 -25.76 -12.37 5.83
CA PRO A 24 -24.46 -12.52 5.16
C PRO A 24 -23.64 -13.69 5.72
N ASP A 25 -22.80 -14.30 4.88
CA ASP A 25 -21.76 -15.22 5.35
C ASP A 25 -20.60 -14.44 5.96
N ILE A 26 -20.26 -13.29 5.36
CA ILE A 26 -19.13 -12.45 5.75
C ILE A 26 -19.57 -10.99 5.77
N ILE A 27 -19.21 -10.27 6.82
CA ILE A 27 -19.34 -8.81 6.88
C ILE A 27 -17.96 -8.18 6.97
N LEU A 28 -17.66 -7.30 6.02
CA LEU A 28 -16.40 -6.56 5.96
C LEU A 28 -16.57 -5.16 6.57
N ILE A 29 -15.70 -4.78 7.51
CA ILE A 29 -15.69 -3.47 8.16
C ILE A 29 -14.45 -2.71 7.72
N THR A 30 -14.60 -1.43 7.37
CA THR A 30 -13.50 -0.61 6.88
C THR A 30 -13.48 0.80 7.46
N GLY A 31 -12.24 1.34 7.63
CA GLY A 31 -12.01 2.72 8.03
C GLY A 31 -12.23 3.75 6.91
N ASP A 32 -12.32 3.33 5.65
CA ASP A 32 -12.68 4.19 4.52
C ASP A 32 -14.16 4.07 4.21
N SER A 33 -14.74 5.05 3.51
CA SER A 33 -16.08 4.91 2.94
C SER A 33 -16.13 3.79 1.88
N TYR A 34 -17.30 3.23 1.65
CA TYR A 34 -17.44 2.19 0.63
C TYR A 34 -17.49 2.79 -0.77
N VAL A 35 -16.32 2.93 -1.35
CA VAL A 35 -16.11 3.18 -2.78
C VAL A 35 -15.86 1.83 -3.45
N ASP A 36 -16.73 1.45 -4.39
CA ASP A 36 -16.58 0.20 -5.15
C ASP A 36 -15.58 0.41 -6.30
N SER A 37 -14.35 0.02 -6.08
CA SER A 37 -13.24 0.24 -7.00
C SER A 37 -12.13 -0.80 -6.81
N PRO A 38 -11.43 -1.24 -7.88
CA PRO A 38 -10.27 -2.13 -7.77
C PRO A 38 -9.06 -1.49 -7.05
N TYR A 39 -9.10 -0.18 -6.79
CA TYR A 39 -8.10 0.54 -5.98
C TYR A 39 -8.38 0.45 -4.48
N VAL A 40 -9.59 0.07 -4.07
CA VAL A 40 -10.01 0.00 -2.67
C VAL A 40 -10.00 -1.44 -2.21
N GLY A 41 -9.06 -1.77 -1.32
CA GLY A 41 -8.80 -3.16 -0.92
C GLY A 41 -10.02 -3.89 -0.36
N ILE A 42 -10.87 -3.21 0.42
CA ILE A 42 -12.08 -3.84 1.00
C ILE A 42 -13.11 -4.19 -0.08
N SER A 43 -13.29 -3.33 -1.09
CA SER A 43 -14.16 -3.59 -2.23
C SER A 43 -13.63 -4.78 -3.04
N LEU A 44 -12.33 -4.79 -3.33
CA LEU A 44 -11.69 -5.86 -4.09
C LEU A 44 -11.84 -7.21 -3.35
N ILE A 45 -11.51 -7.28 -2.07
CA ILE A 45 -11.65 -8.50 -1.25
C ILE A 45 -13.12 -8.95 -1.20
N GLY A 46 -14.05 -8.02 -1.02
CA GLY A 46 -15.47 -8.34 -1.00
C GLY A 46 -15.96 -8.91 -2.33
N LYS A 47 -15.53 -8.35 -3.47
CA LYS A 47 -15.85 -8.89 -4.80
C LYS A 47 -15.23 -10.26 -5.06
N VAL A 48 -14.01 -10.48 -4.60
CA VAL A 48 -13.35 -11.80 -4.68
C VAL A 48 -14.12 -12.85 -3.89
N LEU A 49 -14.52 -12.54 -2.66
CA LEU A 49 -15.36 -13.42 -1.82
C LEU A 49 -16.74 -13.67 -2.46
N GLN A 50 -17.39 -12.63 -3.00
CA GLN A 50 -18.66 -12.77 -3.71
C GLN A 50 -18.51 -13.69 -4.93
N ASN A 51 -17.44 -13.53 -5.71
CA ASN A 51 -17.15 -14.38 -6.87
C ASN A 51 -16.86 -15.84 -6.48
N ALA A 52 -16.35 -16.07 -5.27
CA ALA A 52 -16.16 -17.41 -4.68
C ALA A 52 -17.44 -17.99 -4.06
N GLY A 53 -18.60 -17.32 -4.22
CA GLY A 53 -19.89 -17.82 -3.79
C GLY A 53 -20.28 -17.50 -2.33
N PHE A 54 -19.58 -16.55 -1.68
CA PHE A 54 -19.93 -16.11 -0.33
C PHE A 54 -20.85 -14.90 -0.35
N ARG A 55 -21.89 -14.90 0.48
CA ARG A 55 -22.77 -13.76 0.73
C ARG A 55 -22.01 -12.71 1.52
N THR A 56 -21.41 -11.77 0.83
CA THR A 56 -20.50 -10.78 1.43
C THR A 56 -21.16 -9.41 1.47
N ALA A 57 -21.11 -8.75 2.63
CA ALA A 57 -21.62 -7.40 2.85
C ALA A 57 -20.53 -6.46 3.41
N ILE A 58 -20.73 -5.14 3.30
CA ILE A 58 -19.78 -4.13 3.77
C ILE A 58 -20.44 -3.15 4.73
N ILE A 59 -19.78 -2.88 5.87
CA ILE A 59 -20.07 -1.78 6.78
C ILE A 59 -18.86 -0.85 6.79
N ALA A 60 -18.99 0.34 6.20
CA ALA A 60 -17.92 1.31 6.15
C ALA A 60 -18.09 2.38 7.23
N GLN A 61 -16.99 2.71 7.92
CA GLN A 61 -16.92 3.77 8.94
C GLN A 61 -18.08 3.73 9.95
N PRO A 62 -18.33 2.58 10.64
CA PRO A 62 -19.42 2.48 11.60
C PRO A 62 -19.25 3.48 12.75
N HIS A 63 -20.37 3.96 13.27
CA HIS A 63 -20.38 4.83 14.44
C HIS A 63 -19.84 4.09 15.67
N MET A 64 -18.92 4.72 16.42
CA MET A 64 -18.20 4.04 17.50
C MET A 64 -18.98 3.96 18.82
N ASP A 65 -19.95 4.86 19.02
CA ASP A 65 -20.65 5.02 20.31
C ASP A 65 -21.98 4.27 20.38
N SER A 66 -22.43 3.64 19.29
CA SER A 66 -23.70 2.92 19.22
C SER A 66 -23.62 1.66 18.35
N ASP A 67 -24.60 0.79 18.47
CA ASP A 67 -24.80 -0.41 17.66
C ASP A 67 -25.42 -0.13 16.28
N ARG A 68 -25.96 1.07 16.09
CA ARG A 68 -26.74 1.48 14.92
C ARG A 68 -26.17 1.00 13.57
N ASP A 69 -24.86 1.16 13.39
CA ASP A 69 -24.23 0.78 12.14
C ASP A 69 -23.73 -0.67 12.16
N ILE A 70 -23.09 -1.08 13.26
CA ILE A 70 -22.45 -2.39 13.34
C ILE A 70 -23.49 -3.53 13.38
N ALA A 71 -24.68 -3.29 13.97
CA ALA A 71 -25.74 -4.29 14.09
C ALA A 71 -26.73 -4.29 12.91
N ARG A 72 -26.67 -3.32 12.00
CA ARG A 72 -27.70 -3.15 10.96
C ARG A 72 -27.84 -4.30 9.95
N LEU A 73 -26.81 -5.16 9.84
CA LEU A 73 -26.84 -6.35 8.97
C LEU A 73 -26.93 -7.66 9.75
N GLY A 74 -27.04 -7.58 11.08
CA GLY A 74 -26.95 -8.74 11.95
C GLY A 74 -25.53 -9.30 12.05
N GLU A 75 -25.39 -10.48 12.63
CA GLU A 75 -24.13 -11.21 12.76
C GLU A 75 -23.88 -12.06 11.50
N PRO A 76 -22.65 -12.06 10.92
CA PRO A 76 -22.35 -12.95 9.79
C PRO A 76 -22.30 -14.41 10.21
N ARG A 77 -22.34 -15.33 9.25
CA ARG A 77 -22.28 -16.77 9.54
C ARG A 77 -20.88 -17.27 9.81
N LEU A 78 -19.86 -16.72 9.10
CA LEU A 78 -18.51 -17.25 9.09
C LEU A 78 -17.52 -16.36 9.84
N PHE A 79 -17.43 -15.07 9.48
CA PHE A 79 -16.51 -14.15 10.15
C PHE A 79 -16.79 -12.67 9.88
N TRP A 80 -16.26 -11.83 10.76
CA TRP A 80 -16.12 -10.40 10.58
C TRP A 80 -14.73 -10.11 9.99
N GLY A 81 -14.65 -9.50 8.79
CA GLY A 81 -13.38 -9.05 8.20
C GLY A 81 -13.15 -7.57 8.50
N ILE A 82 -12.02 -7.19 9.08
CA ILE A 82 -11.75 -5.82 9.51
C ILE A 82 -10.51 -5.25 8.84
N SER A 83 -10.65 -4.06 8.24
CA SER A 83 -9.56 -3.28 7.64
C SER A 83 -9.54 -1.84 8.16
N GLY A 84 -8.35 -1.27 8.34
CA GLY A 84 -8.17 0.16 8.68
C GLY A 84 -8.44 1.11 7.52
N GLY A 85 -8.55 0.59 6.29
CA GLY A 85 -8.70 1.34 5.04
C GLY A 85 -7.49 1.19 4.11
N CYS A 86 -7.42 2.04 3.08
CA CYS A 86 -6.34 2.04 2.08
C CYS A 86 -4.98 2.50 2.64
N VAL A 87 -5.01 3.23 3.76
CA VAL A 87 -3.83 3.66 4.52
C VAL A 87 -3.97 3.27 5.99
N ASP A 88 -2.84 3.22 6.69
CA ASP A 88 -2.81 3.09 8.14
C ASP A 88 -3.65 4.17 8.82
N SER A 89 -4.51 3.79 9.77
CA SER A 89 -5.47 4.70 10.39
C SER A 89 -4.82 5.90 11.10
N LEU A 90 -3.68 5.70 11.74
CA LEU A 90 -2.95 6.79 12.39
C LEU A 90 -2.27 7.72 11.39
N VAL A 91 -1.77 7.18 10.26
CA VAL A 91 -1.24 7.98 9.15
C VAL A 91 -2.34 8.78 8.46
N ALA A 92 -3.54 8.22 8.34
CA ALA A 92 -4.71 8.92 7.82
C ALA A 92 -5.16 10.05 8.75
N ASN A 93 -5.19 9.79 10.06
CA ASN A 93 -5.73 10.73 11.05
C ASN A 93 -4.76 11.84 11.47
N TYR A 94 -3.45 11.59 11.39
CA TYR A 94 -2.44 12.52 11.91
C TYR A 94 -1.42 12.92 10.87
N THR A 95 -0.89 14.14 11.02
CA THR A 95 0.31 14.57 10.32
C THR A 95 1.54 13.92 10.96
N ALA A 96 2.67 13.93 10.26
CA ALA A 96 3.95 13.45 10.81
C ALA A 96 4.44 14.22 12.05
N SER A 97 3.91 15.43 12.30
CA SER A 97 4.17 16.25 13.50
C SER A 97 3.14 16.02 14.61
N GLY A 98 2.34 14.96 14.54
CA GLY A 98 1.39 14.59 15.59
C GLY A 98 0.10 15.42 15.65
N LYS A 99 -0.13 16.32 14.68
CA LYS A 99 -1.37 17.11 14.61
C LYS A 99 -2.47 16.33 13.92
N LYS A 100 -3.66 16.28 14.52
CA LYS A 100 -4.83 15.67 13.88
C LYS A 100 -5.17 16.39 12.57
N ARG A 101 -5.39 15.61 11.50
CA ARG A 101 -5.82 16.18 10.22
C ARG A 101 -7.27 16.64 10.32
N LYS A 102 -7.60 17.74 9.67
CA LYS A 102 -8.98 18.25 9.60
C LYS A 102 -9.79 17.55 8.51
N THR A 103 -9.12 17.07 7.47
CA THR A 103 -9.74 16.46 6.27
C THR A 103 -9.30 15.01 6.09
N ASP A 104 -10.19 14.22 5.53
CA ASP A 104 -9.95 12.83 5.10
C ASP A 104 -10.55 12.63 3.71
N ASP A 105 -9.72 12.38 2.73
CA ASP A 105 -10.13 12.20 1.33
C ASP A 105 -10.97 10.93 1.11
N TYR A 106 -11.01 10.00 2.07
CA TYR A 106 -11.79 8.75 2.03
C TYR A 106 -13.07 8.79 2.87
N THR A 107 -13.39 9.93 3.49
CA THR A 107 -14.61 10.10 4.28
C THR A 107 -15.60 10.96 3.50
N PRO A 108 -16.92 10.61 3.46
CA PRO A 108 -17.95 11.43 2.84
C PRO A 108 -18.00 12.83 3.46
N GLY A 109 -18.06 13.87 2.61
CA GLY A 109 -17.97 15.26 3.04
C GLY A 109 -16.57 15.72 3.41
N GLY A 110 -15.55 14.85 3.36
CA GLY A 110 -14.13 15.20 3.49
C GLY A 110 -13.65 15.53 4.90
N LEU A 111 -14.47 15.36 5.94
CA LEU A 111 -14.09 15.65 7.34
C LEU A 111 -13.46 14.42 8.00
N ASN A 112 -12.36 14.63 8.72
CA ASN A 112 -11.69 13.54 9.46
C ASN A 112 -12.34 13.33 10.85
N ASN A 113 -13.54 12.76 10.85
CA ASN A 113 -14.37 12.55 12.03
C ASN A 113 -15.03 11.16 12.13
N ARG A 114 -14.74 10.25 11.18
CA ARG A 114 -15.37 8.94 11.12
C ARG A 114 -14.41 7.80 11.44
N ARG A 115 -13.18 7.85 10.93
CA ARG A 115 -12.20 6.78 11.16
C ARG A 115 -11.63 6.90 12.57
N PRO A 116 -11.74 5.87 13.44
CA PRO A 116 -11.10 5.87 14.74
C PRO A 116 -9.59 5.69 14.64
N ASP A 117 -8.87 6.16 15.64
CA ASP A 117 -7.46 5.85 15.80
C ASP A 117 -7.29 4.36 16.06
N ARG A 118 -6.27 3.72 15.45
CA ARG A 118 -6.05 2.27 15.54
C ARG A 118 -7.31 1.49 15.13
N ALA A 119 -7.82 1.79 13.94
CA ALA A 119 -9.12 1.35 13.47
C ALA A 119 -9.36 -0.17 13.61
N LEU A 120 -8.35 -1.00 13.36
CA LEU A 120 -8.47 -2.46 13.52
C LEU A 120 -8.82 -2.86 14.95
N ILE A 121 -8.17 -2.25 15.95
CA ILE A 121 -8.42 -2.54 17.36
C ILE A 121 -9.80 -2.03 17.75
N GLN A 122 -10.13 -0.80 17.34
CA GLN A 122 -11.39 -0.17 17.72
C GLN A 122 -12.60 -0.88 17.11
N TYR A 123 -12.53 -1.28 15.85
CA TYR A 123 -13.61 -2.03 15.21
C TYR A 123 -13.75 -3.46 15.75
N ALA A 124 -12.63 -4.14 16.09
CA ALA A 124 -12.71 -5.43 16.78
C ALA A 124 -13.38 -5.31 18.16
N ASN A 125 -13.06 -4.25 18.91
CA ASN A 125 -13.71 -3.97 20.18
C ASN A 125 -15.20 -3.62 20.00
N LEU A 126 -15.56 -2.87 18.93
CA LEU A 126 -16.95 -2.54 18.60
C LEU A 126 -17.76 -3.79 18.34
N VAL A 127 -17.25 -4.72 17.51
CA VAL A 127 -17.90 -6.01 17.25
C VAL A 127 -18.13 -6.75 18.57
N LYS A 128 -17.09 -6.93 19.40
CA LYS A 128 -17.18 -7.67 20.67
C LYS A 128 -18.07 -7.00 21.72
N ARG A 129 -18.23 -5.68 21.64
CA ARG A 129 -19.12 -4.93 22.55
C ARG A 129 -20.59 -5.27 22.29
N PHE A 130 -20.98 -5.39 21.04
CA PHE A 130 -22.38 -5.60 20.65
C PHE A 130 -22.73 -7.05 20.34
N PHE A 131 -21.74 -7.86 19.95
CA PHE A 131 -21.92 -9.29 19.68
C PHE A 131 -21.07 -10.12 20.64
N LYS A 132 -21.71 -10.67 21.70
CA LYS A 132 -21.03 -11.55 22.66
C LYS A 132 -20.84 -12.94 22.08
N ASN A 133 -19.66 -13.54 22.29
CA ASN A 133 -19.32 -14.88 21.77
C ASN A 133 -19.54 -15.01 20.25
N THR A 134 -19.21 -13.95 19.52
CA THR A 134 -19.41 -13.86 18.07
C THR A 134 -18.50 -14.82 17.29
N VAL A 135 -18.86 -15.01 16.02
CA VAL A 135 -18.00 -15.69 15.03
C VAL A 135 -16.63 -15.03 14.91
N PRO A 136 -15.62 -15.72 14.36
CA PRO A 136 -14.24 -15.22 14.28
C PRO A 136 -14.11 -13.79 13.72
N ILE A 137 -13.13 -13.07 14.24
CA ILE A 137 -12.69 -11.76 13.73
C ILE A 137 -11.40 -11.93 12.94
N VAL A 138 -11.41 -11.50 11.69
CA VAL A 138 -10.29 -11.57 10.75
C VAL A 138 -9.78 -10.17 10.45
N LEU A 139 -8.53 -9.88 10.81
CA LEU A 139 -7.89 -8.61 10.48
C LEU A 139 -7.24 -8.68 9.10
N GLY A 140 -7.28 -7.58 8.34
CA GLY A 140 -6.65 -7.51 7.02
C GLY A 140 -6.22 -6.11 6.60
N GLY A 141 -5.66 -6.00 5.40
CA GLY A 141 -5.21 -4.76 4.81
C GLY A 141 -3.82 -4.33 5.29
N ILE A 142 -3.41 -3.11 4.89
CA ILE A 142 -2.04 -2.63 5.12
C ILE A 142 -1.72 -2.47 6.62
N GLU A 143 -2.63 -1.93 7.42
CA GLU A 143 -2.43 -1.73 8.86
C GLU A 143 -2.18 -3.06 9.58
N ALA A 144 -2.92 -4.12 9.25
CA ALA A 144 -2.72 -5.46 9.76
C ALA A 144 -1.38 -6.05 9.31
N SER A 145 -1.07 -5.96 8.02
CA SER A 145 0.17 -6.50 7.44
C SER A 145 1.41 -5.93 8.09
N LEU A 146 1.42 -4.63 8.41
CA LEU A 146 2.57 -3.94 9.00
C LEU A 146 2.73 -4.21 10.49
N ARG A 147 1.68 -4.66 11.17
CA ARG A 147 1.65 -4.91 12.63
C ARG A 147 1.44 -6.38 12.98
N ARG A 148 1.70 -7.30 12.03
CA ARG A 148 1.43 -8.73 12.21
C ARG A 148 2.37 -9.44 13.18
N ILE A 149 3.58 -8.88 13.44
CA ILE A 149 4.51 -9.32 14.50
C ILE A 149 4.67 -8.22 15.54
N CYS A 150 5.45 -8.41 16.58
CA CYS A 150 5.81 -7.29 17.45
C CYS A 150 6.59 -6.23 16.66
N HIS A 151 6.37 -4.96 16.98
CA HIS A 151 6.85 -3.85 16.16
C HIS A 151 7.02 -2.57 16.98
N TYR A 152 7.89 -1.69 16.50
CA TYR A 152 7.94 -0.33 17.02
C TYR A 152 6.73 0.46 16.52
N ASP A 153 6.00 1.03 17.45
CA ASP A 153 4.88 1.94 17.21
C ASP A 153 5.29 3.39 17.51
N PHE A 154 5.38 4.19 16.45
CA PHE A 154 5.81 5.58 16.53
C PHE A 154 4.90 6.46 17.40
N TRP A 155 3.60 6.18 17.40
CA TRP A 155 2.60 7.01 18.10
C TRP A 155 2.59 6.83 19.61
N SER A 156 3.02 5.67 20.10
CA SER A 156 3.22 5.39 21.53
C SER A 156 4.69 5.38 21.94
N ASP A 157 5.61 5.60 21.00
CA ASP A 157 7.08 5.51 21.14
C ASP A 157 7.51 4.24 21.90
N SER A 158 6.93 3.11 21.53
CA SER A 158 7.16 1.85 22.26
C SER A 158 7.08 0.64 21.33
N ILE A 159 7.65 -0.47 21.78
CA ILE A 159 7.44 -1.77 21.15
C ILE A 159 6.07 -2.30 21.57
N ARG A 160 5.24 -2.67 20.58
CA ARG A 160 3.93 -3.27 20.79
C ARG A 160 3.92 -4.72 20.32
N ARG A 161 3.01 -5.50 20.88
CA ARG A 161 2.72 -6.87 20.43
C ARG A 161 2.16 -6.86 19.01
N SER A 162 2.02 -8.05 18.42
CA SER A 162 1.22 -8.22 17.21
C SER A 162 -0.17 -7.62 17.41
N ILE A 163 -0.68 -6.93 16.37
CA ILE A 163 -2.02 -6.37 16.41
C ILE A 163 -3.11 -7.43 16.60
N LEU A 164 -2.82 -8.69 16.27
CA LEU A 164 -3.71 -9.83 16.51
C LEU A 164 -4.00 -10.01 18.01
N PHE A 165 -2.97 -9.82 18.85
CA PHE A 165 -3.12 -9.84 20.32
C PHE A 165 -3.82 -8.58 20.85
N ASP A 166 -3.42 -7.40 20.35
CA ASP A 166 -3.96 -6.13 20.82
C ASP A 166 -5.45 -5.96 20.48
N ALA A 167 -5.88 -6.44 19.32
CA ALA A 167 -7.28 -6.45 18.89
C ALA A 167 -8.07 -7.64 19.46
N LYS A 168 -7.38 -8.62 20.08
CA LYS A 168 -7.95 -9.90 20.52
C LYS A 168 -8.72 -10.60 19.39
N ALA A 169 -8.23 -10.49 18.15
CA ALA A 169 -8.84 -11.12 16.98
C ALA A 169 -8.34 -12.56 16.82
N ASP A 170 -9.04 -13.34 15.98
CA ASP A 170 -8.78 -14.77 15.82
C ASP A 170 -7.77 -15.02 14.69
N PHE A 171 -7.88 -14.28 13.60
CA PHE A 171 -7.04 -14.43 12.41
C PHE A 171 -6.54 -13.09 11.88
N LEU A 172 -5.40 -13.13 11.18
CA LEU A 172 -4.90 -11.98 10.45
C LEU A 172 -4.41 -12.44 9.07
N VAL A 173 -5.05 -11.92 8.02
CA VAL A 173 -4.62 -12.10 6.63
C VAL A 173 -3.67 -10.97 6.25
N TYR A 174 -2.44 -11.31 5.86
CA TYR A 174 -1.43 -10.32 5.51
C TYR A 174 -1.01 -10.38 4.04
N GLY A 175 -0.44 -9.31 3.56
CA GLY A 175 -0.06 -9.16 2.17
C GLY A 175 -1.25 -8.90 1.25
N MET A 176 -1.16 -9.38 0.01
CA MET A 176 -2.26 -9.36 -0.94
C MET A 176 -3.16 -10.56 -0.64
N GLY A 177 -4.31 -10.31 -0.02
CA GLY A 177 -5.09 -11.30 0.71
C GLY A 177 -6.09 -12.10 -0.12
N GLU A 178 -6.17 -11.94 -1.44
CA GLU A 178 -7.22 -12.52 -2.28
C GLU A 178 -7.36 -14.04 -2.13
N LYS A 179 -6.25 -14.77 -2.21
CA LYS A 179 -6.25 -16.23 -2.04
C LYS A 179 -6.50 -16.64 -0.60
N ALA A 180 -5.75 -16.04 0.33
CA ALA A 180 -5.82 -16.41 1.73
C ALA A 180 -7.21 -16.20 2.34
N VAL A 181 -7.92 -15.14 1.96
CA VAL A 181 -9.26 -14.88 2.50
C VAL A 181 -10.32 -15.86 1.97
N VAL A 182 -10.19 -16.29 0.71
CA VAL A 182 -11.08 -17.32 0.14
C VAL A 182 -10.80 -18.68 0.77
N GLU A 183 -9.53 -19.11 0.85
CA GLU A 183 -9.14 -20.35 1.52
C GLU A 183 -9.61 -20.37 2.99
N LEU A 184 -9.50 -19.25 3.71
CA LEU A 184 -9.99 -19.12 5.07
C LEU A 184 -11.52 -19.23 5.15
N ALA A 185 -12.24 -18.57 4.24
CA ALA A 185 -13.70 -18.62 4.20
C ALA A 185 -14.21 -20.03 3.90
N GLU A 186 -13.56 -20.74 2.97
CA GLU A 186 -13.87 -22.15 2.65
C GLU A 186 -13.59 -23.06 3.83
N ALA A 187 -12.42 -22.93 4.47
CA ALA A 187 -12.06 -23.74 5.62
C ALA A 187 -13.06 -23.54 6.78
N LEU A 188 -13.42 -22.28 7.10
CA LEU A 188 -14.42 -21.99 8.14
C LEU A 188 -15.82 -22.52 7.80
N ARG A 189 -16.22 -22.49 6.52
CA ARG A 189 -17.51 -23.03 6.07
C ARG A 189 -17.57 -24.55 6.20
N ASN A 190 -16.46 -25.23 5.91
CA ASN A 190 -16.38 -26.69 5.90
C ASN A 190 -15.99 -27.27 7.27
N GLY A 191 -15.49 -26.45 8.21
CA GLY A 191 -14.88 -26.92 9.45
C GLY A 191 -13.46 -27.49 9.27
N ASP A 192 -12.76 -27.11 8.19
CA ASP A 192 -11.43 -27.59 7.89
C ASP A 192 -10.35 -26.86 8.71
N PRO A 193 -9.16 -27.49 8.90
CA PRO A 193 -8.06 -26.87 9.61
C PRO A 193 -7.50 -25.62 8.88
N VAL A 194 -7.36 -24.51 9.61
CA VAL A 194 -6.85 -23.24 9.05
C VAL A 194 -5.34 -23.04 9.20
N HIS A 195 -4.66 -23.87 9.97
CA HIS A 195 -3.26 -23.69 10.35
C HIS A 195 -2.26 -23.87 9.18
N THR A 196 -2.68 -24.41 8.06
CA THR A 196 -1.86 -24.59 6.85
C THR A 196 -2.04 -23.47 5.82
N ILE A 197 -3.03 -22.59 6.00
CA ILE A 197 -3.34 -21.53 5.04
C ILE A 197 -2.20 -20.52 4.98
N ARG A 198 -1.60 -20.35 3.82
CA ARG A 198 -0.52 -19.38 3.59
C ARG A 198 -1.06 -17.95 3.66
N GLY A 199 -0.22 -17.01 4.13
CA GLY A 199 -0.63 -15.61 4.29
C GLY A 199 -1.50 -15.34 5.51
N LEU A 200 -1.63 -16.33 6.42
CA LEU A 200 -2.41 -16.24 7.64
C LEU A 200 -1.51 -16.14 8.88
N CYS A 201 -1.90 -15.31 9.84
CA CYS A 201 -1.38 -15.35 11.20
C CYS A 201 -2.47 -15.81 12.17
N THR A 202 -2.07 -16.64 13.15
CA THR A 202 -2.93 -17.21 14.19
C THR A 202 -2.27 -17.12 15.56
N ILE A 203 -3.00 -17.47 16.61
CA ILE A 203 -2.45 -17.59 17.98
C ILE A 203 -2.48 -19.06 18.40
N SER A 204 -1.36 -19.55 18.90
CA SER A 204 -1.22 -20.91 19.45
C SER A 204 -0.86 -20.87 20.94
N LYS A 205 -1.24 -21.90 21.69
CA LYS A 205 -0.75 -22.15 23.05
C LYS A 205 0.61 -22.84 23.05
N GLU A 206 0.97 -23.51 21.96
CA GLU A 206 2.16 -24.34 21.83
C GLU A 206 3.05 -23.87 20.67
N LYS A 207 4.33 -24.22 20.73
CA LYS A 207 5.29 -24.01 19.64
C LYS A 207 4.91 -24.86 18.42
N ILE A 208 5.16 -24.32 17.25
CA ILE A 208 4.87 -25.02 15.99
C ILE A 208 6.16 -25.66 15.46
N THR A 209 6.16 -26.97 15.34
CA THR A 209 7.28 -27.73 14.80
C THR A 209 7.56 -27.36 13.34
N GLY A 210 8.82 -27.21 12.99
CA GLY A 210 9.24 -26.87 11.61
C GLY A 210 9.18 -25.39 11.26
N PHE A 211 8.66 -24.53 12.15
CA PHE A 211 8.68 -23.07 11.99
C PHE A 211 9.91 -22.47 12.67
N THR A 212 10.33 -21.30 12.22
CA THR A 212 11.46 -20.56 12.79
C THR A 212 10.98 -19.73 13.98
N GLU A 213 11.60 -19.94 15.15
CA GLU A 213 11.39 -19.09 16.33
C GLU A 213 12.13 -17.78 16.13
N ILE A 214 11.44 -16.65 16.35
CA ILE A 214 12.05 -15.32 16.38
C ILE A 214 12.03 -14.80 17.82
N PRO A 215 12.93 -13.85 18.18
CA PRO A 215 12.98 -13.28 19.52
C PRO A 215 11.60 -12.92 20.05
N SER A 216 11.32 -13.26 21.30
CA SER A 216 10.06 -13.01 21.99
C SER A 216 9.73 -11.52 22.11
N PHE A 217 8.49 -11.20 22.39
CA PHE A 217 8.09 -9.81 22.62
C PHE A 217 8.87 -9.18 23.79
N GLU A 218 9.10 -9.92 24.87
CA GLU A 218 9.82 -9.45 26.05
C GLU A 218 11.28 -9.14 25.73
N GLU A 219 11.96 -10.03 24.99
CA GLU A 219 13.33 -9.79 24.53
C GLU A 219 13.41 -8.58 23.59
N VAL A 220 12.53 -8.51 22.61
CA VAL A 220 12.50 -7.37 21.65
C VAL A 220 12.21 -6.04 22.33
N ARG A 221 11.36 -6.04 23.36
CA ARG A 221 11.00 -4.85 24.12
C ARG A 221 12.16 -4.34 24.98
N SER A 222 12.97 -5.24 25.54
CA SER A 222 14.07 -4.92 26.45
C SER A 222 15.40 -4.69 25.74
N ASP A 223 15.62 -5.27 24.54
CA ASP A 223 16.89 -5.22 23.83
C ASP A 223 16.73 -4.82 22.36
N ARG A 224 17.35 -3.70 21.99
CA ARG A 224 17.37 -3.17 20.61
C ARG A 224 18.11 -4.11 19.63
N HIS A 225 19.04 -4.93 20.10
CA HIS A 225 19.71 -5.93 19.26
C HIS A 225 18.75 -7.07 18.92
N LYS A 226 17.95 -7.52 19.90
CA LYS A 226 16.90 -8.53 19.67
C LYS A 226 15.82 -8.03 18.72
N LEU A 227 15.47 -6.75 18.78
CA LEU A 227 14.59 -6.13 17.77
C LEU A 227 15.22 -6.19 16.37
N THR A 228 16.50 -5.90 16.24
CA THR A 228 17.21 -5.93 14.96
C THR A 228 17.29 -7.36 14.41
N GLU A 229 17.64 -8.34 15.24
CA GLU A 229 17.66 -9.77 14.90
C GLU A 229 16.28 -10.25 14.40
N MET A 230 15.24 -9.98 15.18
CA MET A 230 13.86 -10.30 14.81
C MET A 230 13.49 -9.66 13.47
N PHE A 231 13.79 -8.38 13.28
CA PHE A 231 13.45 -7.65 12.06
C PHE A 231 14.15 -8.23 10.83
N HIS A 232 15.43 -8.56 10.91
CA HIS A 232 16.16 -9.17 9.79
C HIS A 232 15.58 -10.53 9.40
N THR A 233 15.27 -11.38 10.39
CA THR A 233 14.64 -12.68 10.15
C THR A 233 13.27 -12.49 9.48
N PHE A 234 12.45 -11.64 10.04
CA PHE A 234 11.13 -11.34 9.51
C PHE A 234 11.15 -10.74 8.10
N TYR A 235 11.99 -9.72 7.86
CA TYR A 235 12.06 -9.04 6.56
C TYR A 235 12.67 -9.94 5.49
N GLY A 236 13.70 -10.70 5.82
CA GLY A 236 14.30 -11.70 4.93
C GLY A 236 13.33 -12.82 4.57
N ASN A 237 12.44 -13.19 5.49
CA ASN A 237 11.47 -14.29 5.35
C ASN A 237 10.12 -13.84 4.74
N ASN A 238 10.14 -12.95 3.77
CA ASN A 238 8.93 -12.35 3.18
C ASN A 238 8.75 -12.66 1.68
N ASP A 239 9.47 -13.67 1.16
CA ASP A 239 9.31 -14.10 -0.23
C ASP A 239 8.53 -15.42 -0.29
N PRO A 240 7.48 -15.52 -1.13
CA PRO A 240 6.63 -16.71 -1.17
C PRO A 240 7.34 -18.04 -1.50
N LEU A 241 8.46 -17.99 -2.24
CA LEU A 241 9.17 -19.20 -2.65
C LEU A 241 10.14 -19.72 -1.59
N THR A 242 10.68 -18.82 -0.73
CA THR A 242 11.75 -19.17 0.20
C THR A 242 11.35 -19.01 1.66
N ALA A 243 10.25 -18.35 1.94
CA ALA A 243 9.80 -18.11 3.30
C ALA A 243 9.38 -19.40 4.01
N LYS A 244 9.76 -19.48 5.28
CA LYS A 244 9.29 -20.48 6.24
C LYS A 244 8.22 -19.89 7.15
N GLY A 245 7.48 -20.72 7.86
CA GLY A 245 6.65 -20.25 8.95
C GLY A 245 7.50 -19.64 10.06
N LEU A 246 6.97 -18.62 10.72
CA LEU A 246 7.59 -17.98 11.89
C LEU A 246 6.67 -18.13 13.10
N PHE A 247 7.26 -18.24 14.29
CA PHE A 247 6.50 -18.05 15.52
C PHE A 247 7.25 -17.19 16.52
N GLN A 248 6.48 -16.43 17.31
CA GLN A 248 6.97 -15.47 18.28
C GLN A 248 6.23 -15.63 19.59
N LYS A 249 6.95 -15.85 20.68
CA LYS A 249 6.36 -15.84 22.02
C LYS A 249 5.91 -14.44 22.38
N GLN A 250 4.65 -14.30 22.79
CA GLN A 250 4.06 -13.06 23.27
C GLN A 250 3.22 -13.38 24.52
N ASP A 251 3.67 -12.97 25.68
CA ASP A 251 3.16 -13.37 26.99
C ASP A 251 3.20 -14.92 27.13
N SER A 252 2.07 -15.57 27.43
CA SER A 252 1.95 -17.03 27.60
C SER A 252 1.60 -17.78 26.32
N ARG A 253 1.49 -17.12 25.18
CA ARG A 253 1.06 -17.68 23.90
C ARG A 253 2.04 -17.35 22.78
N TYR A 254 1.83 -17.96 21.62
CA TYR A 254 2.64 -17.76 20.44
C TYR A 254 1.82 -17.15 19.33
N LEU A 255 2.32 -16.05 18.75
CA LEU A 255 1.96 -15.67 17.41
C LEU A 255 2.54 -16.67 16.43
N VAL A 256 1.74 -17.18 15.52
CA VAL A 256 2.17 -18.05 14.42
C VAL A 256 1.91 -17.31 13.11
N GLN A 257 2.94 -17.11 12.30
CA GLN A 257 2.85 -16.55 10.96
C GLN A 257 3.17 -17.64 9.93
N ASN A 258 2.19 -18.08 9.18
CA ASN A 258 2.41 -18.97 8.04
C ASN A 258 3.24 -18.28 6.94
N PRO A 259 3.89 -19.02 6.03
CA PRO A 259 4.55 -18.41 4.87
C PRO A 259 3.59 -17.55 4.04
N PRO A 260 4.08 -16.49 3.36
CA PRO A 260 3.21 -15.66 2.52
C PRO A 260 2.58 -16.46 1.38
N GLN A 261 1.39 -16.04 0.95
CA GLN A 261 0.73 -16.59 -0.26
C GLN A 261 1.63 -16.43 -1.49
N PRO A 262 1.63 -17.39 -2.41
CA PRO A 262 2.24 -17.22 -3.72
C PRO A 262 1.73 -15.96 -4.41
N TYR A 263 2.61 -15.27 -5.14
CA TYR A 263 2.17 -14.16 -5.97
C TYR A 263 1.12 -14.63 -6.98
N LEU A 264 0.09 -13.82 -7.20
CA LEU A 264 -0.88 -14.07 -8.24
C LEU A 264 -0.17 -14.21 -9.60
N THR A 265 -0.57 -15.17 -10.41
CA THR A 265 -0.19 -15.24 -11.82
C THR A 265 -0.82 -14.05 -12.56
N THR A 266 -0.43 -13.85 -13.83
CA THR A 266 -1.06 -12.82 -14.67
C THR A 266 -2.55 -13.10 -14.85
N GLU A 267 -2.92 -14.36 -15.08
CA GLU A 267 -4.30 -14.81 -15.26
C GLU A 267 -5.14 -14.60 -13.99
N GLU A 268 -4.61 -14.95 -12.82
CA GLU A 268 -5.28 -14.74 -11.54
C GLU A 268 -5.45 -13.25 -11.24
N LEU A 269 -4.42 -12.43 -11.55
CA LEU A 269 -4.48 -10.99 -11.36
C LEU A 269 -5.49 -10.35 -12.33
N ASP A 270 -5.55 -10.83 -13.58
CA ASP A 270 -6.56 -10.43 -14.55
C ASP A 270 -7.97 -10.77 -14.04
N ALA A 271 -8.20 -11.99 -13.56
CA ALA A 271 -9.49 -12.43 -13.05
C ALA A 271 -10.01 -11.52 -11.92
N VAL A 272 -9.12 -11.08 -11.01
CA VAL A 272 -9.48 -10.13 -9.93
C VAL A 272 -9.90 -8.77 -10.48
N HIS A 273 -9.23 -8.28 -11.52
CA HIS A 273 -9.53 -6.96 -12.11
C HIS A 273 -10.64 -6.99 -13.17
N ASP A 274 -10.98 -8.18 -13.67
CA ASP A 274 -12.09 -8.37 -14.61
C ASP A 274 -13.44 -8.48 -13.90
N LEU A 275 -13.47 -8.58 -12.57
CA LEU A 275 -14.68 -8.44 -11.76
C LEU A 275 -15.35 -7.07 -12.02
N VAL A 276 -16.67 -7.04 -11.91
CA VAL A 276 -17.45 -5.82 -12.15
C VAL A 276 -17.34 -4.88 -10.96
N TYR A 277 -16.83 -3.67 -11.20
CA TYR A 277 -16.76 -2.60 -10.21
C TYR A 277 -17.59 -1.40 -10.67
N ALA A 278 -18.41 -0.85 -9.78
CA ALA A 278 -19.22 0.34 -10.04
C ALA A 278 -18.39 1.62 -10.23
N ARG A 279 -17.15 1.63 -9.75
CA ARG A 279 -16.25 2.81 -9.72
C ARG A 279 -16.94 4.07 -9.15
N ALA A 280 -17.71 3.87 -8.12
CA ALA A 280 -18.52 4.89 -7.50
C ALA A 280 -18.63 4.68 -5.98
N LEU A 281 -19.03 5.74 -5.28
CA LEU A 281 -19.42 5.67 -3.89
C LEU A 281 -20.78 4.97 -3.79
N HIS A 282 -20.91 4.02 -2.87
CA HIS A 282 -22.17 3.32 -2.61
C HIS A 282 -23.29 4.33 -2.26
N PRO A 283 -24.53 4.20 -2.82
CA PRO A 283 -25.62 5.16 -2.64
C PRO A 283 -25.95 5.48 -1.17
N TYR A 284 -25.89 4.47 -0.29
CA TYR A 284 -26.11 4.66 1.15
C TYR A 284 -25.12 5.68 1.77
N TYR A 285 -23.86 5.72 1.34
CA TYR A 285 -22.89 6.65 1.89
C TYR A 285 -22.91 8.02 1.19
N ARG A 286 -23.42 8.11 -0.03
CA ARG A 286 -23.53 9.36 -0.79
C ARG A 286 -24.40 10.41 -0.09
N GLN A 287 -25.39 10.01 0.70
CA GLN A 287 -26.21 10.93 1.50
C GLN A 287 -25.39 11.76 2.53
N PHE A 288 -24.18 11.29 2.89
CA PHE A 288 -23.28 11.99 3.82
C PHE A 288 -22.26 12.90 3.11
N GLY A 289 -22.31 13.01 1.78
CA GLY A 289 -21.43 13.80 0.94
C GLY A 289 -20.55 12.99 0.00
N ASP A 290 -19.81 13.68 -0.86
CA ASP A 290 -18.90 13.05 -1.81
C ASP A 290 -17.58 12.65 -1.17
N VAL A 291 -16.88 11.70 -1.80
CA VAL A 291 -15.56 11.19 -1.38
C VAL A 291 -14.50 11.67 -2.38
N LYS A 292 -13.62 12.54 -1.94
CA LYS A 292 -12.62 13.19 -2.78
C LYS A 292 -11.63 12.22 -3.44
N ALA A 293 -11.36 11.07 -2.83
CA ALA A 293 -10.49 10.04 -3.42
C ALA A 293 -10.99 9.58 -4.80
N LEU A 294 -12.31 9.63 -5.06
CA LEU A 294 -12.88 9.28 -6.36
C LEU A 294 -12.34 10.16 -7.51
N ASP A 295 -12.02 11.42 -7.28
CA ASP A 295 -11.47 12.32 -8.31
C ASP A 295 -10.20 11.75 -8.97
N THR A 296 -9.46 10.92 -8.24
CA THR A 296 -8.21 10.32 -8.70
C THR A 296 -8.35 8.86 -9.11
N ILE A 297 -9.18 8.06 -8.42
CA ILE A 297 -9.22 6.61 -8.62
C ILE A 297 -10.34 6.12 -9.53
N GLN A 298 -11.38 6.91 -9.77
CA GLN A 298 -12.57 6.48 -10.53
C GLN A 298 -12.21 5.96 -11.92
N PHE A 299 -11.44 6.72 -12.67
CA PHE A 299 -11.02 6.38 -14.03
C PHE A 299 -9.51 6.08 -14.13
N SER A 300 -8.94 5.54 -13.07
CA SER A 300 -7.57 5.03 -13.06
C SER A 300 -7.55 3.52 -13.28
N ILE A 301 -6.48 3.01 -13.90
CA ILE A 301 -6.29 1.61 -14.23
C ILE A 301 -5.01 1.09 -13.58
N PRO A 302 -5.10 0.16 -12.61
CA PRO A 302 -3.92 -0.47 -12.03
C PRO A 302 -3.34 -1.49 -13.02
N THR A 303 -2.08 -1.32 -13.39
CA THR A 303 -1.41 -2.20 -14.37
C THR A 303 -0.61 -3.31 -13.72
N HIS A 304 -0.12 -3.09 -12.49
CA HIS A 304 0.73 -4.03 -11.77
C HIS A 304 0.72 -3.77 -10.26
N ARG A 305 1.26 -4.72 -9.50
CA ARG A 305 1.46 -4.68 -8.05
C ARG A 305 2.90 -5.00 -7.69
N GLY A 306 3.33 -4.64 -6.46
CA GLY A 306 4.69 -4.82 -5.98
C GLY A 306 5.65 -3.74 -6.50
N CYS A 307 6.86 -3.73 -5.96
CA CYS A 307 7.87 -2.75 -6.34
C CYS A 307 9.29 -3.33 -6.14
N TYR A 308 10.16 -3.17 -7.12
CA TYR A 308 11.58 -3.55 -7.02
C TYR A 308 12.42 -2.57 -6.20
N GLY A 309 11.85 -1.44 -5.76
CA GLY A 309 12.59 -0.34 -5.14
C GLY A 309 13.16 -0.64 -3.77
N GLU A 310 12.43 -1.36 -2.93
CA GLU A 310 12.79 -1.69 -1.54
C GLU A 310 13.36 -0.49 -0.75
N CYS A 311 12.78 0.71 -0.96
CA CYS A 311 13.18 1.90 -0.22
C CYS A 311 12.95 1.67 1.28
N SER A 312 13.90 2.06 2.13
CA SER A 312 13.92 1.73 3.56
C SER A 312 12.68 2.19 4.34
N PHE A 313 12.02 3.24 3.87
CA PHE A 313 10.84 3.84 4.50
C PHE A 313 9.51 3.33 3.96
N CYS A 314 9.52 2.54 2.87
CA CYS A 314 8.32 2.23 2.11
C CYS A 314 7.67 0.91 2.55
N ALA A 315 6.37 0.94 2.87
CA ALA A 315 5.60 -0.22 3.26
C ALA A 315 5.23 -1.16 2.09
N ILE A 316 5.37 -0.71 0.84
CA ILE A 316 4.95 -1.48 -0.34
C ILE A 316 5.63 -2.84 -0.41
N SER A 317 6.94 -2.91 -0.16
CA SER A 317 7.68 -4.17 -0.18
C SER A 317 7.25 -5.16 0.91
N VAL A 318 6.71 -4.66 2.02
CA VAL A 318 6.20 -5.49 3.14
C VAL A 318 4.78 -5.96 2.90
N HIS A 319 3.95 -5.15 2.23
CA HIS A 319 2.54 -5.43 1.99
C HIS A 319 2.28 -6.07 0.61
N GLN A 320 2.78 -5.47 -0.48
CA GLN A 320 2.56 -5.98 -1.84
C GLN A 320 3.69 -6.91 -2.34
N GLY A 321 4.81 -6.92 -1.64
CA GLY A 321 5.96 -7.74 -1.99
C GLY A 321 7.03 -7.01 -2.80
N ARG A 322 8.18 -7.70 -2.94
CA ARG A 322 9.41 -7.23 -3.59
C ARG A 322 9.52 -7.70 -5.05
N THR A 323 8.50 -8.39 -5.56
CA THR A 323 8.41 -8.89 -6.94
C THR A 323 7.22 -8.21 -7.60
N VAL A 324 7.44 -7.61 -8.75
CA VAL A 324 6.36 -6.99 -9.52
C VAL A 324 5.59 -8.07 -10.27
N ARG A 325 4.27 -8.03 -10.15
CA ARG A 325 3.34 -8.84 -10.94
C ARG A 325 2.42 -7.92 -11.70
N TRP A 326 2.23 -8.15 -12.97
CA TRP A 326 1.43 -7.30 -13.85
C TRP A 326 0.29 -8.04 -14.52
N ARG A 327 -0.69 -7.27 -14.89
CA ARG A 327 -1.85 -7.71 -15.65
C ARG A 327 -1.51 -7.86 -17.13
N SER A 328 -2.23 -8.72 -17.82
CA SER A 328 -2.12 -8.81 -19.27
C SER A 328 -2.57 -7.53 -19.96
N GLU A 329 -2.00 -7.25 -21.12
CA GLU A 329 -2.43 -6.13 -21.96
C GLU A 329 -3.92 -6.24 -22.30
N LYS A 330 -4.43 -7.46 -22.55
CA LYS A 330 -5.83 -7.75 -22.85
C LYS A 330 -6.77 -7.28 -21.72
N SER A 331 -6.51 -7.68 -20.49
CA SER A 331 -7.33 -7.30 -19.32
C SER A 331 -7.34 -5.78 -19.11
N ILE A 332 -6.18 -5.11 -19.23
CA ILE A 332 -6.08 -3.66 -19.09
C ILE A 332 -6.87 -2.92 -20.18
N LEU A 333 -6.80 -3.38 -21.43
CA LEU A 333 -7.55 -2.77 -22.54
C LEU A 333 -9.06 -2.99 -22.38
N GLN A 334 -9.49 -4.16 -21.95
CA GLN A 334 -10.90 -4.44 -21.68
C GLN A 334 -11.45 -3.58 -20.55
N GLU A 335 -10.68 -3.37 -19.48
CA GLU A 335 -11.06 -2.45 -18.41
C GLU A 335 -11.20 -1.01 -18.92
N ALA A 336 -10.28 -0.55 -19.77
CA ALA A 336 -10.38 0.79 -20.38
C ALA A 336 -11.62 0.95 -21.26
N ILE A 337 -12.02 -0.10 -22.01
CA ILE A 337 -13.26 -0.10 -22.81
C ILE A 337 -14.48 0.02 -21.89
N ARG A 338 -14.55 -0.78 -20.81
CA ARG A 338 -15.63 -0.68 -19.81
C ARG A 338 -15.71 0.72 -19.17
N ILE A 339 -14.56 1.35 -18.91
CA ILE A 339 -14.52 2.73 -18.39
C ILE A 339 -15.10 3.72 -19.41
N VAL A 340 -14.78 3.57 -20.69
CA VAL A 340 -15.29 4.46 -21.76
C VAL A 340 -16.82 4.39 -21.90
N GLU A 341 -17.42 3.24 -21.60
CA GLU A 341 -18.86 3.00 -21.64
C GLU A 341 -19.61 3.59 -20.43
N MET A 342 -18.90 4.03 -19.39
CA MET A 342 -19.52 4.62 -18.19
C MET A 342 -20.09 6.01 -18.51
N PRO A 343 -21.34 6.33 -18.08
CA PRO A 343 -21.97 7.62 -18.37
C PRO A 343 -21.18 8.84 -17.87
N GLU A 344 -20.47 8.68 -16.74
CA GLU A 344 -19.69 9.75 -16.11
C GLU A 344 -18.32 9.98 -16.79
N PHE A 345 -17.89 9.08 -17.68
CA PHE A 345 -16.60 9.19 -18.33
C PHE A 345 -16.57 10.29 -19.38
N LYS A 346 -15.72 11.29 -19.20
CA LYS A 346 -15.59 12.46 -20.11
C LYS A 346 -14.37 12.38 -21.02
N GLY A 347 -13.80 11.18 -21.20
CA GLY A 347 -12.69 10.94 -22.12
C GLY A 347 -11.31 11.01 -21.47
N THR A 348 -11.18 11.07 -20.15
CA THR A 348 -9.87 11.13 -19.47
C THR A 348 -9.66 9.92 -18.56
N ILE A 349 -8.66 9.09 -18.88
CA ILE A 349 -8.10 8.11 -17.95
C ILE A 349 -7.07 8.86 -17.11
N THR A 350 -7.30 8.90 -15.79
CA THR A 350 -6.53 9.75 -14.86
C THR A 350 -5.17 9.17 -14.52
N ASP A 351 -5.03 7.85 -14.54
CA ASP A 351 -3.76 7.15 -14.38
C ASP A 351 -3.81 5.76 -15.02
N ALA A 352 -2.71 5.33 -15.63
CA ALA A 352 -2.44 3.94 -15.97
C ALA A 352 -1.08 3.59 -15.37
N GLY A 353 -1.10 2.90 -14.21
CA GLY A 353 0.12 2.72 -13.44
C GLY A 353 0.00 1.72 -12.29
N GLY A 354 0.84 1.89 -11.29
CA GLY A 354 0.93 1.05 -10.10
C GLY A 354 1.73 1.73 -9.01
N PRO A 355 2.27 1.00 -8.01
CA PRO A 355 3.05 1.58 -6.92
C PRO A 355 4.26 2.42 -7.40
N THR A 356 4.76 2.09 -8.59
CA THR A 356 5.75 2.87 -9.35
C THR A 356 5.38 2.77 -10.82
N GLY A 357 4.99 3.88 -11.44
CA GLY A 357 4.31 3.91 -12.74
C GLY A 357 5.04 3.27 -13.92
N ASN A 358 6.35 3.04 -13.83
CA ASN A 358 7.16 2.48 -14.92
C ASN A 358 7.83 1.14 -14.57
N MET A 359 7.11 0.25 -13.87
CA MET A 359 7.58 -1.12 -13.56
C MET A 359 6.74 -2.21 -14.25
N TYR A 360 6.07 -1.89 -15.35
CA TYR A 360 5.25 -2.83 -16.09
C TYR A 360 6.05 -3.55 -17.18
N GLY A 361 5.91 -4.88 -17.25
CA GLY A 361 6.35 -5.69 -18.40
C GLY A 361 7.82 -6.08 -18.42
N PHE A 362 8.54 -6.01 -17.29
CA PHE A 362 9.88 -6.57 -17.15
C PHE A 362 10.11 -7.20 -15.77
N GLU A 363 10.94 -8.22 -15.71
CA GLU A 363 11.14 -9.02 -14.51
C GLU A 363 12.57 -9.54 -14.37
N CYS A 364 12.82 -10.18 -13.24
CA CYS A 364 14.01 -10.96 -12.98
C CYS A 364 13.64 -12.44 -12.94
N GLU A 365 13.96 -13.19 -13.99
CA GLU A 365 13.66 -14.64 -14.09
C GLU A 365 14.24 -15.44 -12.91
N ARG A 366 15.45 -15.08 -12.43
CA ARG A 366 16.04 -15.70 -11.25
C ARG A 366 15.12 -15.55 -10.04
N LYS A 367 14.57 -14.34 -9.84
CA LYS A 367 13.70 -14.04 -8.70
C LYS A 367 12.39 -14.82 -8.76
N LEU A 368 11.84 -14.98 -9.95
CA LEU A 368 10.63 -15.80 -10.16
C LEU A 368 10.86 -17.30 -9.92
N LYS A 369 12.07 -17.79 -10.19
CA LYS A 369 12.40 -19.22 -10.03
C LYS A 369 12.95 -19.57 -8.64
N LYS A 370 13.71 -18.67 -8.02
CA LYS A 370 14.48 -18.92 -6.78
C LYS A 370 14.12 -18.00 -5.62
N GLY A 371 13.14 -17.12 -5.80
CA GLY A 371 12.78 -16.11 -4.80
C GLY A 371 13.72 -14.90 -4.75
N SER A 372 13.44 -14.00 -3.85
CA SER A 372 14.20 -12.77 -3.63
C SER A 372 15.62 -13.05 -3.16
N CYS A 373 16.58 -12.27 -3.66
CA CYS A 373 17.97 -12.39 -3.22
C CYS A 373 18.10 -11.98 -1.75
N PRO A 374 18.78 -12.80 -0.90
CA PRO A 374 18.99 -12.46 0.51
C PRO A 374 20.03 -11.36 0.70
N ASP A 375 20.98 -11.23 -0.23
CA ASP A 375 22.21 -10.44 -0.14
C ASP A 375 22.17 -9.10 -0.87
N ARG A 376 21.11 -8.82 -1.66
CA ARG A 376 21.02 -7.60 -2.46
C ARG A 376 19.61 -7.13 -2.75
N ARG A 377 19.47 -5.83 -2.98
CA ARG A 377 18.25 -5.22 -3.53
C ARG A 377 18.36 -5.10 -5.05
N CYS A 378 17.20 -5.08 -5.73
CA CYS A 378 17.17 -5.04 -7.20
C CYS A 378 17.66 -3.71 -7.79
N LEU A 379 17.43 -2.59 -7.10
CA LEU A 379 17.70 -1.24 -7.62
C LEU A 379 18.79 -0.47 -6.86
N TYR A 380 19.31 -0.99 -5.76
CA TYR A 380 20.30 -0.30 -4.94
C TYR A 380 21.40 -1.24 -4.45
N PRO A 381 22.66 -0.80 -4.36
CA PRO A 381 23.23 0.54 -4.72
C PRO A 381 23.32 0.76 -6.22
N LYS A 382 23.31 -0.30 -7.01
CA LYS A 382 23.26 -0.29 -8.48
C LYS A 382 22.16 -1.21 -8.96
N ILE A 383 21.54 -0.89 -10.07
CA ILE A 383 20.52 -1.72 -10.70
C ILE A 383 21.14 -3.09 -11.01
N CYS A 384 20.47 -4.15 -10.55
CA CYS A 384 20.91 -5.53 -10.76
C CYS A 384 20.88 -5.90 -12.25
N PRO A 385 21.97 -6.43 -12.82
CA PRO A 385 22.01 -6.81 -14.24
C PRO A 385 21.03 -7.93 -14.61
N ASN A 386 20.59 -8.73 -13.64
CA ASN A 386 19.56 -9.76 -13.85
C ASN A 386 18.15 -9.17 -14.01
N LEU A 387 17.92 -7.93 -13.61
CA LEU A 387 16.66 -7.22 -13.84
C LEU A 387 16.69 -6.64 -15.27
N LYS A 388 16.03 -7.30 -16.20
CA LYS A 388 16.02 -6.94 -17.62
C LYS A 388 15.04 -5.79 -17.87
N ILE A 389 15.46 -4.56 -17.51
CA ILE A 389 14.62 -3.37 -17.68
C ILE A 389 14.33 -3.15 -19.15
N ASN A 390 13.03 -3.07 -19.48
CA ASN A 390 12.55 -2.87 -20.84
C ASN A 390 11.20 -2.13 -20.81
N HIS A 391 11.17 -0.89 -21.27
CA HIS A 391 9.94 -0.09 -21.33
C HIS A 391 9.11 -0.33 -22.60
N SER A 392 9.53 -1.18 -23.56
CA SER A 392 8.78 -1.37 -24.79
C SER A 392 7.36 -1.93 -24.56
N PRO A 393 7.11 -2.87 -23.61
CA PRO A 393 5.75 -3.32 -23.31
C PRO A 393 4.85 -2.19 -22.80
N LEU A 394 5.39 -1.34 -21.93
CA LEU A 394 4.64 -0.19 -21.39
C LEU A 394 4.34 0.85 -22.47
N ILE A 395 5.31 1.15 -23.35
CA ILE A 395 5.08 2.06 -24.50
C ILE A 395 3.95 1.53 -25.38
N ARG A 396 3.98 0.23 -25.69
CA ARG A 396 2.94 -0.43 -26.49
C ARG A 396 1.57 -0.33 -25.82
N LEU A 397 1.50 -0.65 -24.54
CA LEU A 397 0.27 -0.56 -23.76
C LEU A 397 -0.32 0.87 -23.76
N LEU A 398 0.50 1.88 -23.46
CA LEU A 398 0.07 3.28 -23.44
C LEU A 398 -0.45 3.75 -24.82
N LYS A 399 0.22 3.35 -25.91
CA LYS A 399 -0.25 3.66 -27.27
C LYS A 399 -1.59 3.01 -27.57
N LYS A 400 -1.79 1.73 -27.20
CA LYS A 400 -3.06 1.04 -27.40
C LYS A 400 -4.18 1.65 -26.58
N LEU A 401 -3.95 1.93 -25.30
CA LEU A 401 -4.93 2.61 -24.43
C LEU A 401 -5.37 3.97 -25.01
N ARG A 402 -4.41 4.77 -25.46
CA ARG A 402 -4.69 6.07 -26.10
C ARG A 402 -5.46 5.95 -27.42
N GLY A 403 -5.31 4.82 -28.12
CA GLY A 403 -6.01 4.53 -29.38
C GLY A 403 -7.46 4.04 -29.21
N ILE A 404 -7.93 3.79 -27.99
CA ILE A 404 -9.31 3.37 -27.75
C ILE A 404 -10.28 4.51 -28.09
N LYS A 405 -11.28 4.25 -28.94
CA LYS A 405 -12.32 5.22 -29.26
C LYS A 405 -13.02 5.69 -27.98
N GLY A 406 -13.10 7.00 -27.77
CA GLY A 406 -13.64 7.61 -26.55
C GLY A 406 -12.58 8.09 -25.56
N VAL A 407 -11.35 7.55 -25.60
CA VAL A 407 -10.23 8.06 -24.81
C VAL A 407 -9.62 9.30 -25.48
N LYS A 408 -9.85 10.45 -24.89
CA LYS A 408 -9.28 11.75 -25.34
C LYS A 408 -7.93 12.04 -24.70
N ARG A 409 -7.75 11.61 -23.45
CA ARG A 409 -6.54 11.82 -22.65
C ARG A 409 -6.25 10.59 -21.80
N LEU A 410 -4.99 10.24 -21.72
CA LEU A 410 -4.48 9.19 -20.82
C LEU A 410 -3.26 9.75 -20.09
N PHE A 411 -3.30 9.81 -18.77
CA PHE A 411 -2.20 10.32 -17.97
C PHE A 411 -1.47 9.20 -17.23
N THR A 412 -0.21 9.46 -16.89
CA THR A 412 0.58 8.70 -15.91
C THR A 412 0.78 9.62 -14.70
N ALA A 413 -0.10 9.47 -13.70
CA ALA A 413 -0.09 10.24 -12.47
C ALA A 413 0.71 9.56 -11.36
N SER A 414 0.87 8.25 -11.43
CA SER A 414 1.77 7.47 -10.57
C SER A 414 3.22 7.94 -10.70
N GLY A 415 3.91 8.06 -9.56
CA GLY A 415 5.32 8.46 -9.56
C GLY A 415 6.20 7.49 -10.34
N ILE A 416 7.12 8.01 -11.13
CA ILE A 416 8.05 7.19 -11.93
C ILE A 416 9.45 7.15 -11.31
N ARG A 417 10.15 6.04 -11.56
CA ARG A 417 11.57 5.85 -11.26
C ARG A 417 12.40 6.28 -12.45
N TYR A 418 13.00 7.46 -12.36
CA TYR A 418 13.83 8.05 -13.43
C TYR A 418 15.12 7.25 -13.68
N ASP A 419 15.67 6.60 -12.67
CA ASP A 419 16.83 5.72 -12.78
C ASP A 419 16.58 4.51 -13.66
N LEU A 420 15.37 3.94 -13.66
CA LEU A 420 14.98 2.86 -14.57
C LEU A 420 14.95 3.35 -16.03
N ILE A 421 14.44 4.56 -16.27
CA ILE A 421 14.42 5.16 -17.61
C ILE A 421 15.84 5.34 -18.14
N LEU A 422 16.74 5.88 -17.32
CA LEU A 422 18.14 6.10 -17.69
C LEU A 422 18.91 4.79 -17.91
N SER A 423 18.50 3.73 -17.25
CA SER A 423 19.15 2.42 -17.34
C SER A 423 18.71 1.60 -18.56
N ASP A 424 17.52 1.83 -19.10
CA ASP A 424 17.05 1.20 -20.32
C ASP A 424 17.64 1.89 -21.54
N LYS A 425 18.77 1.38 -22.01
CA LYS A 425 19.52 1.96 -23.12
C LYS A 425 18.76 1.96 -24.45
N ASN A 426 17.86 0.99 -24.64
CA ASN A 426 17.13 0.81 -25.89
C ASN A 426 15.82 1.60 -25.93
N ASN A 427 15.04 1.53 -24.86
CA ASN A 427 13.67 2.03 -24.85
C ASN A 427 13.41 3.18 -23.84
N GLY A 428 14.33 3.45 -22.92
CA GLY A 428 14.11 4.46 -21.86
C GLY A 428 13.83 5.84 -22.41
N ARG A 429 14.63 6.30 -23.39
CA ARG A 429 14.42 7.61 -24.04
C ARG A 429 13.15 7.63 -24.89
N LEU A 430 12.79 6.51 -25.53
CA LEU A 430 11.54 6.39 -26.29
C LEU A 430 10.34 6.47 -25.34
N TYR A 431 10.41 5.82 -24.20
CA TYR A 431 9.38 5.90 -23.16
C TYR A 431 9.23 7.33 -22.62
N LEU A 432 10.33 8.00 -22.29
CA LEU A 432 10.27 9.39 -21.84
C LEU A 432 9.66 10.32 -22.91
N LYS A 433 9.98 10.11 -24.20
CA LYS A 433 9.38 10.84 -25.31
C LYS A 433 7.87 10.59 -25.41
N GLU A 434 7.42 9.34 -25.24
CA GLU A 434 5.99 8.98 -25.23
C GLU A 434 5.27 9.67 -24.07
N LEU A 435 5.84 9.62 -22.85
CA LEU A 435 5.31 10.31 -21.68
C LEU A 435 5.12 11.81 -21.92
N VAL A 436 6.19 12.50 -22.32
CA VAL A 436 6.20 13.96 -22.55
C VAL A 436 5.18 14.36 -23.61
N ASN A 437 5.10 13.60 -24.70
CA ASN A 437 4.20 13.93 -25.78
C ASN A 437 2.72 13.68 -25.47
N PHE A 438 2.39 12.67 -24.67
CA PHE A 438 1.00 12.21 -24.59
C PHE A 438 0.45 11.99 -23.17
N HIS A 439 1.31 11.77 -22.15
CA HIS A 439 0.86 11.26 -20.86
C HIS A 439 1.17 12.15 -19.66
N VAL A 440 1.75 13.33 -19.90
CA VAL A 440 2.00 14.36 -18.88
C VAL A 440 1.03 15.51 -19.06
N SER A 441 0.22 15.77 -18.03
CA SER A 441 -0.81 16.82 -18.04
C SER A 441 -0.29 18.26 -17.83
N GLY A 442 1.01 18.42 -17.63
CA GLY A 442 1.71 19.65 -17.23
C GLY A 442 2.76 19.38 -16.15
N GLN A 443 2.50 18.39 -15.31
CA GLN A 443 3.43 18.00 -14.24
C GLN A 443 3.74 16.51 -14.31
N LEU A 444 5.03 16.17 -14.25
CA LEU A 444 5.49 14.79 -14.05
C LEU A 444 6.06 14.64 -12.65
N LYS A 445 5.49 13.72 -11.87
CA LYS A 445 5.90 13.47 -10.50
C LYS A 445 7.07 12.48 -10.45
N ILE A 446 8.14 12.88 -9.78
CA ILE A 446 9.28 12.00 -9.48
C ILE A 446 9.61 12.09 -7.99
N ALA A 447 10.20 11.04 -7.44
CA ALA A 447 10.47 10.91 -6.02
C ALA A 447 11.97 10.71 -5.74
N PRO A 448 12.81 11.75 -5.85
CA PRO A 448 14.20 11.67 -5.43
C PRO A 448 14.34 11.51 -3.91
N GLU A 449 13.37 12.01 -3.13
CA GLU A 449 13.28 12.07 -1.66
C GLU A 449 14.32 12.99 -1.03
N HIS A 450 15.57 12.96 -1.47
CA HIS A 450 16.67 13.80 -1.00
C HIS A 450 17.71 14.01 -2.11
N THR A 451 18.80 14.76 -1.82
CA THR A 451 19.91 14.97 -2.76
C THR A 451 21.28 14.63 -2.16
N GLU A 452 21.34 14.53 -0.83
CA GLU A 452 22.58 14.25 -0.10
C GLU A 452 22.84 12.74 -0.02
N GLU A 453 24.01 12.32 -0.51
CA GLU A 453 24.39 10.90 -0.63
C GLU A 453 24.27 10.10 0.68
N PRO A 454 24.71 10.62 1.86
CA PRO A 454 24.56 9.87 3.12
C PRO A 454 23.11 9.53 3.45
N VAL A 455 22.17 10.45 3.17
CA VAL A 455 20.74 10.27 3.41
C VAL A 455 20.14 9.32 2.37
N LEU A 456 20.46 9.51 1.09
CA LEU A 456 20.00 8.65 -0.01
C LEU A 456 20.45 7.19 0.17
N ARG A 457 21.66 6.97 0.68
CA ARG A 457 22.19 5.64 1.02
C ARG A 457 21.33 4.94 2.06
N LEU A 458 20.96 5.63 3.14
CA LEU A 458 20.06 5.07 4.17
C LEU A 458 18.63 4.86 3.64
N MET A 459 18.19 5.67 2.68
CA MET A 459 16.89 5.49 2.01
C MET A 459 16.89 4.32 1.00
N GLY A 460 18.04 3.91 0.47
CA GLY A 460 18.15 2.97 -0.65
C GLY A 460 17.72 3.61 -1.98
N LYS A 461 18.10 4.88 -2.21
CA LYS A 461 17.74 5.67 -3.39
C LYS A 461 18.98 5.99 -4.24
N PRO A 462 18.82 6.18 -5.57
CA PRO A 462 19.92 6.57 -6.44
C PRO A 462 20.44 7.98 -6.10
N GLY A 463 21.72 8.21 -6.35
CA GLY A 463 22.36 9.50 -6.12
C GLY A 463 21.86 10.63 -7.05
N SER A 464 22.11 11.87 -6.63
CA SER A 464 21.67 13.08 -7.33
C SER A 464 22.17 13.27 -8.77
N PRO A 465 23.32 12.70 -9.24
CA PRO A 465 23.72 12.79 -10.64
C PRO A 465 22.68 12.24 -11.61
N SER A 466 22.02 11.10 -11.28
CA SER A 466 20.97 10.53 -12.12
C SER A 466 19.72 11.43 -12.18
N LEU A 467 19.39 12.13 -11.10
CA LEU A 467 18.33 13.12 -11.09
C LEU A 467 18.59 14.27 -12.06
N LEU A 468 19.82 14.81 -12.05
CA LEU A 468 20.21 15.91 -12.94
C LEU A 468 20.23 15.47 -14.41
N GLN A 469 20.73 14.28 -14.70
CA GLN A 469 20.69 13.71 -16.05
C GLN A 469 19.25 13.57 -16.54
N PHE A 470 18.38 12.98 -15.73
CA PHE A 470 16.97 12.83 -16.08
C PHE A 470 16.29 14.19 -16.32
N LYS A 471 16.53 15.17 -15.44
CA LYS A 471 15.98 16.52 -15.61
C LYS A 471 16.41 17.13 -16.96
N LYS A 472 17.69 17.03 -17.32
CA LYS A 472 18.22 17.52 -18.59
C LYS A 472 17.50 16.90 -19.79
N GLU A 473 17.28 15.57 -19.76
CA GLU A 473 16.59 14.86 -20.84
C GLU A 473 15.09 15.22 -20.90
N PHE A 474 14.43 15.33 -19.75
CA PHE A 474 13.02 15.74 -19.68
C PHE A 474 12.82 17.16 -20.20
N ASP A 475 13.62 18.12 -19.74
CA ASP A 475 13.52 19.52 -20.15
C ASP A 475 13.75 19.67 -21.67
N ALA A 476 14.73 18.96 -22.22
CA ALA A 476 15.01 18.98 -23.67
C ALA A 476 13.83 18.42 -24.49
N LEU A 477 13.21 17.31 -24.04
CA LEU A 477 12.05 16.72 -24.71
C LEU A 477 10.80 17.58 -24.56
N SER A 478 10.55 18.15 -23.38
CA SER A 478 9.43 19.06 -23.13
C SER A 478 9.53 20.30 -24.03
N LYS A 479 10.71 20.94 -24.09
CA LYS A 479 10.95 22.07 -25.01
C LYS A 479 10.68 21.68 -26.47
N LYS A 480 11.15 20.50 -26.90
CA LYS A 480 10.94 20.02 -28.29
C LYS A 480 9.46 19.71 -28.57
N SER A 481 8.67 19.33 -27.57
CA SER A 481 7.23 19.06 -27.73
C SER A 481 6.37 20.33 -27.81
N GLY A 482 6.93 21.51 -27.57
CA GLY A 482 6.20 22.78 -27.52
C GLY A 482 5.27 22.91 -26.31
N LYS A 483 5.38 22.02 -25.30
CA LYS A 483 4.51 22.00 -24.13
C LYS A 483 5.18 22.67 -22.93
N ASN A 484 4.36 23.35 -22.12
CA ASN A 484 4.80 23.91 -20.84
C ASN A 484 4.65 22.84 -19.74
N GLN A 485 5.65 21.98 -19.59
CA GLN A 485 5.67 20.89 -18.62
C GLN A 485 6.84 21.04 -17.66
N PHE A 486 6.65 20.58 -16.42
CA PHE A 486 7.69 20.63 -15.39
C PHE A 486 7.68 19.40 -14.48
N LEU A 487 8.83 19.14 -13.85
CA LEU A 487 8.98 18.08 -12.86
C LEU A 487 8.48 18.57 -11.49
N THR A 488 7.72 17.72 -10.82
CA THR A 488 7.37 17.89 -9.42
C THR A 488 8.15 16.86 -8.59
N TYR A 489 8.84 17.34 -7.56
CA TYR A 489 9.73 16.54 -6.74
C TYR A 489 9.09 16.20 -5.40
N TYR A 490 8.95 14.90 -5.11
CA TYR A 490 8.70 14.45 -3.74
C TYR A 490 10.00 14.50 -2.97
N LEU A 491 10.02 15.27 -1.88
CA LEU A 491 11.17 15.44 -1.01
C LEU A 491 10.77 15.10 0.43
N MET A 492 11.72 14.57 1.20
CA MET A 492 11.50 14.10 2.55
C MET A 492 12.49 14.74 3.52
N ALA A 493 11.96 15.27 4.63
CA ALA A 493 12.72 15.76 5.77
C ALA A 493 12.72 14.75 6.91
N ALA A 494 13.70 14.85 7.80
CA ALA A 494 13.81 14.08 9.04
C ALA A 494 13.81 12.54 8.87
N HIS A 495 14.23 12.03 7.70
CA HIS A 495 14.57 10.60 7.57
C HIS A 495 15.75 10.27 8.49
N PRO A 496 15.84 9.05 9.05
CA PRO A 496 17.04 8.61 9.77
C PRO A 496 18.34 9.01 9.04
N GLY A 497 19.28 9.61 9.74
CA GLY A 497 20.52 10.16 9.19
C GLY A 497 20.42 11.58 8.59
N CYS A 498 19.20 12.14 8.47
CA CYS A 498 19.03 13.49 7.92
C CYS A 498 19.20 14.57 8.99
N THR A 499 20.24 15.37 8.88
CA THR A 499 20.51 16.52 9.75
C THR A 499 19.99 17.83 9.15
N GLU A 500 19.98 18.90 9.94
CA GLU A 500 19.65 20.24 9.44
C GLU A 500 20.61 20.70 8.34
N ASN A 501 21.91 20.37 8.41
CA ASN A 501 22.89 20.70 7.38
C ASN A 501 22.56 20.00 6.04
N HIS A 502 22.11 18.74 6.09
CA HIS A 502 21.63 18.05 4.89
C HIS A 502 20.42 18.76 4.26
N MET A 503 19.51 19.29 5.08
CA MET A 503 18.36 20.06 4.57
C MET A 503 18.76 21.43 4.00
N ARG A 504 19.78 22.09 4.55
CA ARG A 504 20.37 23.32 3.98
C ARG A 504 21.00 23.05 2.62
N SER A 505 21.75 21.95 2.49
CA SER A 505 22.30 21.49 1.21
C SER A 505 21.20 21.15 0.19
N LEU A 506 20.15 20.46 0.62
CA LEU A 506 18.98 20.16 -0.22
C LEU A 506 18.32 21.46 -0.74
N LYS A 507 18.11 22.47 0.15
CA LYS A 507 17.58 23.79 -0.25
C LYS A 507 18.45 24.43 -1.34
N ARG A 508 19.76 24.48 -1.14
CA ARG A 508 20.71 25.02 -2.12
C ARG A 508 20.62 24.26 -3.44
N PHE A 509 20.64 22.93 -3.40
CA PHE A 509 20.55 22.10 -4.60
C PHE A 509 19.23 22.33 -5.37
N THR A 510 18.09 22.39 -4.69
CA THR A 510 16.80 22.63 -5.36
C THR A 510 16.75 23.99 -6.05
N ARG A 511 17.34 25.02 -5.47
CA ARG A 511 17.41 26.35 -6.06
C ARG A 511 18.40 26.43 -7.22
N GLU A 512 19.63 25.98 -7.01
CA GLU A 512 20.73 26.15 -7.96
C GLU A 512 20.68 25.16 -9.13
N LYS A 513 20.35 23.89 -8.85
CA LYS A 513 20.39 22.81 -9.85
C LYS A 513 19.03 22.49 -10.42
N LEU A 514 18.00 22.44 -9.58
CA LEU A 514 16.64 22.12 -10.04
C LEU A 514 15.85 23.36 -10.46
N LYS A 515 16.33 24.57 -10.11
CA LYS A 515 15.70 25.86 -10.43
C LYS A 515 14.26 25.96 -9.92
N THR A 516 14.02 25.43 -8.71
CA THR A 516 12.70 25.43 -8.10
C THR A 516 12.79 25.63 -6.58
N THR A 517 11.71 26.20 -6.00
CA THR A 517 11.49 26.18 -4.54
C THR A 517 10.34 25.18 -4.29
N PRO A 518 10.60 24.07 -3.60
CA PRO A 518 9.57 23.09 -3.31
C PRO A 518 8.42 23.70 -2.53
N ARG A 519 7.18 23.46 -2.97
CA ARG A 519 5.96 23.90 -2.28
C ARG A 519 5.54 22.93 -1.18
N GLN A 520 6.01 21.67 -1.27
CA GLN A 520 5.67 20.62 -0.33
C GLN A 520 6.89 19.73 -0.08
N VAL A 521 7.20 19.49 1.17
CA VAL A 521 8.19 18.52 1.66
C VAL A 521 7.50 17.62 2.66
N GLN A 522 7.65 16.31 2.52
CA GLN A 522 7.09 15.35 3.47
C GLN A 522 8.02 15.23 4.69
N ILE A 523 7.46 15.12 5.88
CA ILE A 523 8.23 14.72 7.06
C ILE A 523 8.15 13.19 7.14
N PHE A 524 9.30 12.54 7.33
CA PHE A 524 9.33 11.09 7.57
C PHE A 524 8.45 10.70 8.76
N THR A 525 7.59 9.71 8.54
CA THR A 525 6.79 9.09 9.59
C THR A 525 7.19 7.62 9.67
N PRO A 526 7.73 7.17 10.81
CA PRO A 526 8.07 5.76 10.98
C PRO A 526 6.86 4.85 10.75
N THR A 527 6.99 3.96 9.79
CA THR A 527 5.95 2.98 9.44
C THR A 527 6.38 1.61 9.95
N PRO A 528 5.57 0.88 10.73
CA PRO A 528 5.96 -0.41 11.28
C PRO A 528 6.50 -1.37 10.21
N SER A 529 7.37 -2.27 10.60
CA SER A 529 7.97 -3.29 9.73
C SER A 529 8.81 -2.76 8.55
N THR A 530 9.33 -1.54 8.65
CA THR A 530 10.24 -0.94 7.66
C THR A 530 11.64 -0.72 8.25
N TYR A 531 12.68 -0.80 7.41
CA TYR A 531 14.07 -0.51 7.82
C TYR A 531 14.22 0.89 8.44
N ALA A 532 13.53 1.89 7.89
CA ALA A 532 13.62 3.25 8.40
C ALA A 532 13.01 3.38 9.81
N SER A 533 11.98 2.61 10.15
CA SER A 533 11.43 2.56 11.51
C SER A 533 12.36 1.85 12.48
N LEU A 534 13.03 0.79 12.03
CA LEU A 534 14.07 0.14 12.82
C LEU A 534 15.21 1.11 13.10
N MET A 535 15.74 1.80 12.08
CA MET A 535 16.74 2.85 12.22
C MET A 535 16.32 3.96 13.19
N TYR A 536 15.07 4.40 13.08
CA TYR A 536 14.51 5.47 13.91
C TYR A 536 14.52 5.09 15.40
N TYR A 537 14.11 3.86 15.72
CA TYR A 537 14.04 3.40 17.10
C TYR A 537 15.41 3.03 17.67
N THR A 538 16.23 2.28 16.89
CA THR A 538 17.52 1.79 17.36
C THR A 538 18.63 2.86 17.33
N GLU A 539 18.45 3.93 16.55
CA GLU A 539 19.44 4.99 16.29
C GLU A 539 20.72 4.44 15.66
N ARG A 540 20.59 3.31 14.95
CA ARG A 540 21.70 2.62 14.29
C ARG A 540 21.33 2.23 12.86
N ASN A 541 22.34 2.18 12.00
CA ASN A 541 22.22 1.52 10.69
C ASN A 541 22.12 0.01 10.93
N PRO A 542 21.02 -0.66 10.59
CA PRO A 542 20.84 -2.08 10.90
C PRO A 542 21.76 -3.03 10.12
N LEU A 543 22.42 -2.54 9.05
CA LEU A 543 23.35 -3.33 8.23
C LEU A 543 24.79 -3.20 8.70
N THR A 544 25.21 -2.05 9.26
CA THR A 544 26.60 -1.79 9.67
C THR A 544 26.76 -1.66 11.18
N GLY A 545 25.67 -1.49 11.93
CA GLY A 545 25.69 -1.23 13.36
C GLY A 545 26.10 0.20 13.75
N GLU A 546 26.51 1.04 12.79
CA GLU A 546 26.94 2.42 13.02
C GLU A 546 25.81 3.27 13.60
N LYS A 547 26.16 4.13 14.57
CA LYS A 547 25.23 5.11 15.12
C LYS A 547 24.87 6.15 14.07
N ILE A 548 23.60 6.50 13.96
CA ILE A 548 23.08 7.49 13.03
C ILE A 548 22.27 8.57 13.77
N PHE A 549 22.26 9.78 13.24
CA PHE A 549 21.46 10.87 13.76
C PHE A 549 19.97 10.63 13.54
N ILE A 550 19.15 10.88 14.55
CA ILE A 550 17.69 10.84 14.47
C ILE A 550 17.12 12.12 15.06
N GLU A 551 16.34 12.85 14.27
CA GLU A 551 15.55 13.98 14.76
C GLU A 551 14.22 13.46 15.35
N LYS A 552 14.15 13.39 16.68
CA LYS A 552 12.98 12.87 17.40
C LYS A 552 11.95 13.95 17.75
N SER A 553 12.40 15.21 17.90
CA SER A 553 11.50 16.28 18.30
C SER A 553 10.57 16.70 17.15
N PHE A 554 9.30 16.89 17.44
CA PHE A 554 8.34 17.41 16.46
C PHE A 554 8.75 18.78 15.93
N ARG A 555 9.30 19.64 16.81
CA ARG A 555 9.79 20.97 16.44
C ARG A 555 10.97 20.90 15.46
N GLY A 556 11.95 20.03 15.73
CA GLY A 556 13.11 19.85 14.84
C GLY A 556 12.72 19.30 13.47
N ARG A 557 11.79 18.34 13.44
CA ARG A 557 11.28 17.79 12.16
C ARG A 557 10.54 18.84 11.33
N GLU A 558 9.70 19.67 11.95
CA GLU A 558 9.06 20.81 11.27
C GLU A 558 10.08 21.87 10.85
N ALA A 559 11.10 22.15 11.66
CA ALA A 559 12.18 23.07 11.30
C ALA A 559 12.93 22.59 10.04
N GLN A 560 13.32 21.30 9.99
CA GLN A 560 13.95 20.71 8.81
C GLN A 560 13.10 20.87 7.53
N LYS A 561 11.80 20.58 7.62
CA LYS A 561 10.87 20.76 6.50
C LYS A 561 10.82 22.22 6.05
N ASN A 562 10.63 23.14 7.00
CA ASN A 562 10.45 24.57 6.71
C ASN A 562 11.70 25.21 6.11
N LEU A 563 12.90 24.73 6.44
CA LEU A 563 14.16 25.19 5.81
C LEU A 563 14.11 25.14 4.29
N VAL A 564 13.58 24.06 3.73
CA VAL A 564 13.54 23.86 2.28
C VAL A 564 12.39 24.63 1.62
N MET A 565 11.27 24.80 2.34
CA MET A 565 10.07 25.46 1.81
C MET A 565 10.13 26.99 1.86
N GLN A 566 10.99 27.56 2.70
CA GLN A 566 11.08 29.01 2.85
C GLN A 566 11.70 29.66 1.60
N LYS A 567 10.98 30.63 1.02
CA LYS A 567 11.58 31.62 0.14
C LYS A 567 12.50 32.49 1.03
N GLU A 568 13.70 32.77 0.57
CA GLU A 568 14.47 33.88 1.15
C GLU A 568 13.71 35.17 0.86
N LYS A 569 13.56 35.99 1.88
CA LYS A 569 13.01 37.35 1.76
C LYS A 569 13.88 38.22 0.89
#